data_c154a28f37bb95fe030c9188f71aba67
#
_entry.id   c154a28f37bb95fe030c9188f71aba67
#
_cell.length_a   1.000
_cell.length_b   1.000
_cell.length_c   1.000
_cell.angle_alpha   90.00
_cell.angle_beta   90.00
_cell.angle_gamma   90.00
#
_symmetry.space_group_name_H-M   'P 1'
#
loop_
_entity.id
_entity.type
_entity.pdbx_description
1 polymer ?
#
loop_
_entity_poly.entity_id
_entity_poly.type
_entity_poly.pdbx_seq_one_letter_code
_entity_poly.pdbx_strand_id
1 'polypeptide(L)'
;MTDPVDVAFRSGTGGDAATCHGSFLPAAGTTSPDAISDTEANSAPTATRPCVILAHGLGGTVDSGLMPFAEAFAAAGYHALTFDYRGFGRSEGSPRQVVSPERQREDYRAAIAAAAARPEVDADRIILWGCSLAGGHVMEVARDRTDIAAVIAVVPLVDGRAAAVAAASQHAPGALLRSTGTAIAARALAAAGRREPMVPLVGPPGSRALLSLDGYEEAYTSVAGPTWRNEIGASIGTELGSFRPAKNAADLVVVPTFFQIADLDRSAPPDTAAKAAFAARAEVRHYPGDHFDLFAGRACHERAVGHAVHFLRRHVP
;
A
#
# COMPACT_ATOMS: atom_id res chain seq x y z
N MET A 1 24.72 -1.74 0.91
CA MET A 1 23.39 -1.57 1.52
C MET A 1 23.39 -2.46 2.75
N THR A 2 22.87 -1.98 3.87
CA THR A 2 22.63 -2.79 5.07
C THR A 2 21.49 -3.77 4.79
N ASP A 3 21.61 -5.00 5.27
CA ASP A 3 20.56 -6.01 5.09
C ASP A 3 19.25 -5.56 5.78
N PRO A 4 18.08 -5.90 5.21
CA PRO A 4 16.80 -5.64 5.85
C PRO A 4 16.70 -6.34 7.20
N VAL A 5 16.20 -5.62 8.21
CA VAL A 5 15.96 -6.18 9.56
C VAL A 5 14.49 -6.58 9.67
N ASP A 6 14.22 -7.81 10.10
CA ASP A 6 12.84 -8.24 10.35
C ASP A 6 12.22 -7.44 11.50
N VAL A 7 10.98 -6.98 11.28
CA VAL A 7 10.20 -6.21 12.27
C VAL A 7 8.86 -6.89 12.49
N ALA A 8 8.47 -6.96 13.76
CA ALA A 8 7.17 -7.44 14.18
C ALA A 8 6.52 -6.41 15.11
N PHE A 9 5.24 -6.09 14.91
CA PHE A 9 4.50 -5.16 15.74
C PHE A 9 3.03 -5.59 15.89
N ARG A 10 2.44 -5.21 17.01
CA ARG A 10 1.02 -5.51 17.29
C ARG A 10 0.11 -4.52 16.59
N SER A 11 -0.95 -5.01 15.98
CA SER A 11 -2.03 -4.22 15.41
C SER A 11 -3.39 -4.76 15.79
N GLY A 12 -4.41 -3.89 15.83
CA GLY A 12 -5.75 -4.22 16.28
C GLY A 12 -5.90 -4.32 17.79
N THR A 13 -7.11 -4.60 18.25
CA THR A 13 -7.46 -4.71 19.67
C THR A 13 -8.32 -5.95 19.94
N GLY A 14 -8.33 -6.42 21.21
CA GLY A 14 -9.15 -7.56 21.60
C GLY A 14 -8.90 -8.82 20.78
N GLY A 15 -9.96 -9.48 20.35
CA GLY A 15 -9.89 -10.70 19.53
C GLY A 15 -9.40 -10.50 18.10
N ASP A 16 -9.30 -9.23 17.64
CA ASP A 16 -8.79 -8.86 16.32
C ASP A 16 -7.30 -8.48 16.34
N ALA A 17 -6.68 -8.47 17.51
CA ALA A 17 -5.26 -8.16 17.65
C ALA A 17 -4.38 -9.27 17.07
N ALA A 18 -3.42 -8.87 16.24
CA ALA A 18 -2.49 -9.79 15.60
C ALA A 18 -1.10 -9.16 15.45
N THR A 19 -0.09 -9.98 15.24
CA THR A 19 1.26 -9.53 14.93
C THR A 19 1.37 -9.30 13.43
N CYS A 20 1.69 -8.06 13.04
CA CYS A 20 2.11 -7.73 11.68
C CYS A 20 3.61 -7.94 11.57
N HIS A 21 4.05 -8.47 10.42
CA HIS A 21 5.45 -8.68 10.08
C HIS A 21 5.85 -7.80 8.89
N GLY A 22 7.09 -7.33 8.92
CA GLY A 22 7.63 -6.46 7.90
C GLY A 22 9.16 -6.48 7.87
N SER A 23 9.74 -5.58 7.11
CA SER A 23 11.17 -5.40 7.01
C SER A 23 11.53 -3.93 7.15
N PHE A 24 12.48 -3.63 8.01
CA PHE A 24 13.06 -2.30 8.16
C PHE A 24 14.39 -2.24 7.40
N LEU A 25 14.51 -1.26 6.53
CA LEU A 25 15.72 -0.97 5.77
C LEU A 25 16.33 0.32 6.32
N PRO A 26 17.51 0.26 6.94
CA PRO A 26 18.22 1.47 7.38
C PRO A 26 18.60 2.33 6.19
N ALA A 27 18.53 3.66 6.37
CA ALA A 27 19.00 4.62 5.38
C ALA A 27 20.49 4.43 5.08
N ALA A 28 20.90 4.60 3.83
CA ALA A 28 22.32 4.54 3.47
C ALA A 28 23.15 5.52 4.28
N GLY A 29 24.31 5.07 4.77
CA GLY A 29 25.23 5.88 5.61
C GLY A 29 24.86 5.90 7.10
N THR A 30 23.90 5.07 7.55
CA THR A 30 23.67 4.79 8.97
C THR A 30 24.31 3.44 9.34
N THR A 31 25.01 3.38 10.48
CA THR A 31 25.41 2.09 11.07
C THR A 31 24.21 1.50 11.81
N SER A 32 23.94 0.20 11.59
CA SER A 32 22.90 -0.49 12.36
C SER A 32 23.30 -0.53 13.85
N PRO A 33 22.39 -0.27 14.80
CA PRO A 33 22.67 -0.43 16.22
C PRO A 33 23.15 -1.82 16.58
N ASP A 34 22.68 -2.86 15.88
CA ASP A 34 23.06 -4.26 16.12
C ASP A 34 24.47 -4.62 15.60
N ALA A 35 25.16 -3.70 14.89
CA ALA A 35 26.52 -3.89 14.37
C ALA A 35 27.60 -3.22 15.25
N ILE A 36 27.23 -2.63 16.40
CA ILE A 36 28.17 -2.01 17.32
C ILE A 36 28.85 -3.11 18.12
N SER A 37 30.09 -3.46 17.77
CA SER A 37 30.97 -4.24 18.62
C SER A 37 31.31 -3.39 19.86
N ASP A 38 31.48 -4.02 21.03
CA ASP A 38 31.68 -3.45 22.38
C ASP A 38 32.85 -2.43 22.53
N THR A 39 33.43 -1.96 21.46
CA THR A 39 34.63 -1.09 21.48
C THR A 39 34.36 0.38 21.20
N GLU A 40 33.14 0.81 20.84
CA GLU A 40 32.86 2.22 20.53
C GLU A 40 31.76 2.85 21.43
N ALA A 41 32.03 2.87 22.75
CA ALA A 41 31.15 3.51 23.75
C ALA A 41 31.15 5.06 23.68
N ASN A 42 31.69 5.70 22.63
CA ASN A 42 31.79 7.14 22.53
C ASN A 42 31.39 7.71 21.15
N SER A 43 30.51 7.05 20.40
CA SER A 43 29.98 7.62 19.17
C SER A 43 28.83 8.61 19.50
N ALA A 44 28.90 9.82 18.92
CA ALA A 44 27.81 10.78 18.99
C ALA A 44 26.49 10.13 18.54
N PRO A 45 25.34 10.50 19.13
CA PRO A 45 24.05 9.96 18.73
C PRO A 45 23.89 10.13 17.22
N THR A 46 23.68 9.02 16.51
CA THR A 46 23.40 9.05 15.08
C THR A 46 22.15 9.90 14.85
N ALA A 47 22.28 10.94 14.01
CA ALA A 47 21.15 11.82 13.70
C ALA A 47 19.97 10.99 13.22
N THR A 48 18.80 11.19 13.83
CA THR A 48 17.54 10.55 13.40
C THR A 48 17.23 10.96 11.96
N ARG A 49 16.59 10.04 11.20
CA ARG A 49 16.22 10.27 9.80
C ARG A 49 14.73 9.97 9.56
N PRO A 50 14.13 10.61 8.54
CA PRO A 50 12.77 10.31 8.14
C PRO A 50 12.59 8.83 7.76
N CYS A 51 11.40 8.29 7.97
CA CYS A 51 11.08 6.91 7.63
C CYS A 51 9.89 6.84 6.68
N VAL A 52 10.05 6.12 5.57
CA VAL A 52 8.97 5.81 4.63
C VAL A 52 8.29 4.51 5.09
N ILE A 53 6.99 4.56 5.32
CA ILE A 53 6.15 3.40 5.64
C ILE A 53 5.47 2.95 4.37
N LEU A 54 5.74 1.71 3.94
CA LEU A 54 5.23 1.16 2.68
C LEU A 54 4.32 -0.04 2.93
N ALA A 55 3.17 -0.05 2.27
CA ALA A 55 2.35 -1.26 2.18
C ALA A 55 1.73 -1.42 0.79
N HIS A 56 1.41 -2.67 0.46
CA HIS A 56 0.90 -3.05 -0.85
C HIS A 56 -0.59 -2.74 -1.00
N GLY A 57 -1.04 -2.71 -2.26
CA GLY A 57 -2.45 -2.63 -2.61
C GLY A 57 -3.22 -3.92 -2.33
N LEU A 58 -4.25 -4.13 -3.13
CA LEU A 58 -5.22 -5.21 -2.94
C LEU A 58 -4.56 -6.60 -2.99
N GLY A 59 -4.57 -7.30 -1.86
CA GLY A 59 -4.10 -8.69 -1.74
C GLY A 59 -2.60 -8.90 -1.92
N GLY A 60 -1.81 -7.85 -2.12
CA GLY A 60 -0.36 -7.94 -2.24
C GLY A 60 0.35 -8.09 -0.89
N THR A 61 1.59 -8.53 -0.95
CA THR A 61 2.46 -8.80 0.19
C THR A 61 3.79 -8.04 0.03
N VAL A 62 4.59 -7.94 1.09
CA VAL A 62 5.90 -7.26 1.05
C VAL A 62 6.76 -7.77 -0.10
N ASP A 63 6.78 -9.07 -0.31
CA ASP A 63 7.54 -9.73 -1.38
C ASP A 63 6.89 -9.64 -2.77
N SER A 64 5.78 -8.92 -2.91
CA SER A 64 5.10 -8.66 -4.18
C SER A 64 5.51 -7.32 -4.80
N GLY A 65 6.82 -7.05 -4.89
CA GLY A 65 7.36 -5.88 -5.60
C GLY A 65 7.44 -4.58 -4.77
N LEU A 66 7.33 -4.64 -3.43
CA LEU A 66 7.56 -3.45 -2.58
C LEU A 66 9.05 -3.19 -2.32
N MET A 67 9.85 -4.24 -2.19
CA MET A 67 11.25 -4.12 -1.80
C MET A 67 12.07 -3.18 -2.69
N PRO A 68 11.94 -3.19 -4.04
CA PRO A 68 12.67 -2.24 -4.89
C PRO A 68 12.40 -0.76 -4.59
N PHE A 69 11.18 -0.40 -4.17
CA PHE A 69 10.86 0.96 -3.73
C PHE A 69 11.52 1.27 -2.38
N ALA A 70 11.43 0.35 -1.41
CA ALA A 70 12.04 0.51 -0.10
C ALA A 70 13.57 0.66 -0.18
N GLU A 71 14.22 -0.16 -1.02
CA GLU A 71 15.65 -0.10 -1.29
C GLU A 71 16.07 1.24 -1.91
N ALA A 72 15.28 1.75 -2.84
CA ALA A 72 15.54 3.04 -3.47
C ALA A 72 15.41 4.21 -2.47
N PHE A 73 14.44 4.17 -1.56
CA PHE A 73 14.33 5.16 -0.50
C PHE A 73 15.48 5.04 0.50
N ALA A 74 15.86 3.82 0.87
CA ALA A 74 17.01 3.59 1.74
C ALA A 74 18.31 4.12 1.11
N ALA A 75 18.54 3.85 -0.17
CA ALA A 75 19.67 4.39 -0.94
C ALA A 75 19.66 5.93 -1.04
N ALA A 76 18.46 6.54 -1.01
CA ALA A 76 18.30 7.99 -1.05
C ALA A 76 18.46 8.68 0.33
N GLY A 77 18.68 7.90 1.41
CA GLY A 77 18.93 8.43 2.76
C GLY A 77 17.72 8.46 3.68
N TYR A 78 16.64 7.79 3.33
CA TYR A 78 15.43 7.61 4.16
C TYR A 78 15.41 6.20 4.74
N HIS A 79 15.02 6.03 5.99
CA HIS A 79 14.64 4.70 6.46
C HIS A 79 13.41 4.24 5.71
N ALA A 80 13.23 2.93 5.56
CA ALA A 80 12.01 2.37 4.97
C ALA A 80 11.51 1.21 5.82
N LEU A 81 10.20 1.18 6.10
CA LEU A 81 9.53 0.08 6.78
C LEU A 81 8.44 -0.45 5.85
N THR A 82 8.60 -1.68 5.39
CA THR A 82 7.57 -2.43 4.66
C THR A 82 6.84 -3.35 5.62
N PHE A 83 5.54 -3.61 5.39
CA PHE A 83 4.81 -4.58 6.21
C PHE A 83 3.69 -5.28 5.45
N ASP A 84 3.36 -6.50 5.89
CA ASP A 84 2.17 -7.23 5.49
C ASP A 84 0.99 -6.86 6.40
N TYR A 85 -0.18 -6.63 5.82
CA TYR A 85 -1.40 -6.44 6.60
C TYR A 85 -1.79 -7.69 7.39
N ARG A 86 -2.53 -7.53 8.49
CA ARG A 86 -3.14 -8.65 9.21
C ARG A 86 -3.88 -9.59 8.26
N GLY A 87 -3.59 -10.88 8.36
CA GLY A 87 -4.21 -11.91 7.52
C GLY A 87 -3.54 -12.10 6.15
N PHE A 88 -2.47 -11.37 5.83
CA PHE A 88 -1.72 -11.48 4.58
C PHE A 88 -0.25 -11.81 4.81
N GLY A 89 0.42 -12.34 3.78
CA GLY A 89 1.85 -12.63 3.80
C GLY A 89 2.30 -13.37 5.04
N ARG A 90 3.35 -12.85 5.68
CA ARG A 90 3.93 -13.35 6.93
C ARG A 90 3.16 -12.90 8.18
N SER A 91 2.30 -11.88 8.08
CA SER A 91 1.54 -11.37 9.22
C SER A 91 0.51 -12.38 9.71
N GLU A 92 0.33 -12.40 11.04
CA GLU A 92 -0.73 -13.16 11.68
C GLU A 92 -2.12 -12.57 11.40
N GLY A 93 -3.14 -13.13 11.99
CA GLY A 93 -4.50 -12.65 11.92
C GLY A 93 -5.45 -13.58 11.18
N SER A 94 -6.69 -13.55 11.62
CA SER A 94 -7.79 -14.34 11.08
C SER A 94 -9.02 -13.43 10.92
N PRO A 95 -9.83 -13.66 9.88
CA PRO A 95 -9.64 -14.62 8.79
C PRO A 95 -8.48 -14.23 7.85
N ARG A 96 -7.85 -15.23 7.21
CA ARG A 96 -6.78 -15.00 6.22
C ARG A 96 -7.38 -14.56 4.89
N GLN A 97 -6.61 -13.73 4.13
CA GLN A 97 -6.94 -13.25 2.78
C GLN A 97 -8.26 -12.46 2.69
N VAL A 98 -8.70 -11.86 3.80
CA VAL A 98 -9.89 -11.01 3.84
C VAL A 98 -9.46 -9.55 4.00
N VAL A 99 -9.82 -8.73 3.03
CA VAL A 99 -9.53 -7.30 3.03
C VAL A 99 -10.61 -6.55 3.80
N SER A 100 -10.17 -5.76 4.75
CA SER A 100 -10.97 -4.72 5.40
C SER A 100 -10.20 -3.40 5.34
N PRO A 101 -10.69 -2.41 4.61
CA PRO A 101 -10.01 -1.12 4.51
C PRO A 101 -9.79 -0.44 5.87
N GLU A 102 -10.68 -0.65 6.83
CA GLU A 102 -10.54 -0.11 8.18
C GLU A 102 -9.39 -0.77 8.93
N ARG A 103 -9.35 -2.13 8.96
CA ARG A 103 -8.26 -2.89 9.58
C ARG A 103 -6.91 -2.58 8.95
N GLN A 104 -6.85 -2.43 7.62
CA GLN A 104 -5.62 -2.08 6.93
C GLN A 104 -5.11 -0.67 7.28
N ARG A 105 -6.01 0.30 7.51
CA ARG A 105 -5.61 1.62 8.02
C ARG A 105 -5.15 1.57 9.49
N GLU A 106 -5.72 0.70 10.31
CA GLU A 106 -5.20 0.43 11.67
C GLU A 106 -3.79 -0.16 11.60
N ASP A 107 -3.53 -1.09 10.68
CA ASP A 107 -2.22 -1.68 10.49
C ASP A 107 -1.18 -0.62 10.08
N TYR A 108 -1.55 0.33 9.22
CA TYR A 108 -0.69 1.48 8.91
C TYR A 108 -0.39 2.32 10.16
N ARG A 109 -1.39 2.62 10.99
CA ARG A 109 -1.18 3.39 12.23
C ARG A 109 -0.25 2.66 13.20
N ALA A 110 -0.39 1.34 13.29
CA ALA A 110 0.48 0.50 14.10
C ALA A 110 1.92 0.46 13.54
N ALA A 111 2.09 0.39 12.22
CA ALA A 111 3.40 0.47 11.56
C ALA A 111 4.08 1.83 11.78
N ILE A 112 3.31 2.94 11.74
CA ILE A 112 3.82 4.28 12.07
C ILE A 112 4.34 4.31 13.51
N ALA A 113 3.56 3.79 14.47
CA ALA A 113 3.97 3.76 15.88
C ALA A 113 5.22 2.88 16.08
N ALA A 114 5.30 1.74 15.39
CA ALA A 114 6.47 0.86 15.44
C ALA A 114 7.72 1.52 14.86
N ALA A 115 7.60 2.26 13.76
CA ALA A 115 8.70 3.02 13.20
C ALA A 115 9.14 4.17 14.11
N ALA A 116 8.19 4.96 14.62
CA ALA A 116 8.44 6.09 15.52
C ALA A 116 9.08 5.69 16.86
N ALA A 117 8.89 4.45 17.29
CA ALA A 117 9.52 3.91 18.51
C ALA A 117 11.01 3.54 18.31
N ARG A 118 11.52 3.54 17.09
CA ARG A 118 12.92 3.22 16.80
C ARG A 118 13.81 4.43 17.05
N PRO A 119 14.94 4.26 17.75
CA PRO A 119 15.80 5.40 18.13
C PRO A 119 16.47 6.12 16.95
N GLU A 120 16.63 5.43 15.81
CA GLU A 120 17.20 5.99 14.58
C GLU A 120 16.19 6.76 13.72
N VAL A 121 14.88 6.60 13.98
CA VAL A 121 13.79 7.21 13.20
C VAL A 121 13.40 8.57 13.79
N ASP A 122 13.25 9.55 12.92
CA ASP A 122 12.65 10.84 13.27
C ASP A 122 11.12 10.70 13.28
N ALA A 123 10.56 10.63 14.48
CA ALA A 123 9.14 10.39 14.69
C ALA A 123 8.22 11.53 14.16
N ASP A 124 8.75 12.72 13.99
CA ASP A 124 8.02 13.88 13.45
C ASP A 124 8.14 13.99 11.93
N ARG A 125 8.89 13.09 11.30
CA ARG A 125 9.09 13.06 9.84
C ARG A 125 8.79 11.68 9.24
N ILE A 126 7.57 11.18 9.49
CA ILE A 126 7.08 9.95 8.88
C ILE A 126 6.52 10.24 7.49
N ILE A 127 6.87 9.40 6.53
CA ILE A 127 6.41 9.47 5.14
C ILE A 127 5.54 8.26 4.87
N LEU A 128 4.37 8.46 4.27
CA LEU A 128 3.48 7.36 3.89
C LEU A 128 3.59 7.10 2.39
N TRP A 129 3.82 5.86 2.02
CA TRP A 129 3.81 5.38 0.65
C TRP A 129 2.78 4.25 0.51
N GLY A 130 1.95 4.32 -0.51
CA GLY A 130 0.98 3.28 -0.80
C GLY A 130 0.67 3.17 -2.28
N CYS A 131 0.50 1.94 -2.79
CA CYS A 131 0.08 1.69 -4.16
C CYS A 131 -1.36 1.19 -4.23
N SER A 132 -2.08 1.55 -5.28
CA SER A 132 -3.44 1.05 -5.54
C SER A 132 -4.39 1.31 -4.35
N LEU A 133 -4.99 0.29 -3.76
CA LEU A 133 -5.82 0.40 -2.55
C LEU A 133 -5.07 1.09 -1.40
N ALA A 134 -3.78 0.76 -1.21
CA ALA A 134 -2.96 1.41 -0.19
C ALA A 134 -2.70 2.89 -0.50
N GLY A 135 -2.68 3.29 -1.76
CA GLY A 135 -2.65 4.71 -2.16
C GLY A 135 -3.84 5.51 -1.62
N GLY A 136 -5.01 4.89 -1.56
CA GLY A 136 -6.16 5.47 -0.87
C GLY A 136 -6.05 5.40 0.66
N HIS A 137 -5.45 4.34 1.22
CA HIS A 137 -5.25 4.24 2.68
C HIS A 137 -4.33 5.33 3.20
N VAL A 138 -3.20 5.60 2.53
CA VAL A 138 -2.26 6.63 3.00
C VAL A 138 -2.89 8.02 3.00
N MET A 139 -3.81 8.32 2.08
CA MET A 139 -4.60 9.55 2.11
C MET A 139 -5.46 9.66 3.38
N GLU A 140 -6.19 8.59 3.72
CA GLU A 140 -7.06 8.56 4.90
C GLU A 140 -6.26 8.51 6.23
N VAL A 141 -5.07 7.88 6.23
CA VAL A 141 -4.23 7.79 7.43
C VAL A 141 -3.52 9.11 7.70
N ALA A 142 -3.10 9.83 6.66
CA ALA A 142 -2.40 11.11 6.80
C ALA A 142 -3.32 12.25 7.25
N ARG A 143 -4.62 12.13 6.95
CA ARG A 143 -5.62 13.11 7.36
C ARG A 143 -5.64 13.21 8.89
N ASP A 144 -5.75 14.39 9.41
CA ASP A 144 -5.80 14.66 10.85
C ASP A 144 -4.50 14.30 11.64
N ARG A 145 -3.34 14.15 10.95
CA ARG A 145 -2.05 13.88 11.60
C ARG A 145 -1.03 14.99 11.31
N THR A 146 -0.24 15.31 12.31
CA THR A 146 0.81 16.36 12.24
C THR A 146 2.23 15.79 12.14
N ASP A 147 2.39 14.49 12.38
CA ASP A 147 3.64 13.75 12.31
C ASP A 147 3.91 13.14 10.93
N ILE A 148 3.01 13.35 9.96
CA ILE A 148 3.20 12.91 8.58
C ILE A 148 3.83 14.04 7.77
N ALA A 149 5.09 13.84 7.38
CA ALA A 149 5.86 14.82 6.61
C ALA A 149 5.52 14.82 5.12
N ALA A 150 5.12 13.67 4.55
CA ALA A 150 4.72 13.57 3.15
C ALA A 150 3.88 12.32 2.87
N VAL A 151 3.13 12.35 1.76
CA VAL A 151 2.36 11.20 1.24
C VAL A 151 2.72 10.96 -0.21
N ILE A 152 2.97 9.70 -0.57
CA ILE A 152 3.18 9.24 -1.95
C ILE A 152 2.11 8.20 -2.28
N ALA A 153 1.25 8.52 -3.22
CA ALA A 153 0.16 7.66 -3.69
C ALA A 153 0.43 7.19 -5.13
N VAL A 154 0.74 5.90 -5.27
CA VAL A 154 1.14 5.29 -6.56
C VAL A 154 -0.05 4.55 -7.14
N VAL A 155 -0.45 4.88 -8.38
CA VAL A 155 -1.64 4.34 -9.06
C VAL A 155 -2.84 4.20 -8.12
N PRO A 156 -3.21 5.26 -7.37
CA PRO A 156 -4.06 5.11 -6.19
C PRO A 156 -5.52 4.83 -6.53
N LEU A 157 -6.10 3.84 -5.87
CA LEU A 157 -7.55 3.66 -5.85
C LEU A 157 -8.16 4.68 -4.86
N VAL A 158 -8.74 5.74 -5.41
CA VAL A 158 -9.31 6.85 -4.61
C VAL A 158 -10.84 6.86 -4.58
N ASP A 159 -11.50 6.13 -5.48
CA ASP A 159 -12.95 5.96 -5.53
C ASP A 159 -13.31 4.56 -6.05
N GLY A 160 -13.61 3.65 -5.13
CA GLY A 160 -13.96 2.27 -5.48
C GLY A 160 -15.28 2.15 -6.23
N ARG A 161 -16.19 3.14 -6.12
CA ARG A 161 -17.41 3.16 -6.93
C ARG A 161 -17.09 3.48 -8.39
N ALA A 162 -16.21 4.45 -8.63
CA ALA A 162 -15.76 4.75 -9.99
C ALA A 162 -15.00 3.56 -10.61
N ALA A 163 -14.16 2.89 -9.81
CA ALA A 163 -13.49 1.66 -10.25
C ALA A 163 -14.48 0.54 -10.59
N ALA A 164 -15.55 0.36 -9.79
CA ALA A 164 -16.59 -0.62 -10.10
C ALA A 164 -17.35 -0.30 -11.40
N VAL A 165 -17.62 0.98 -11.67
CA VAL A 165 -18.24 1.42 -12.94
C VAL A 165 -17.29 1.17 -14.11
N ALA A 166 -16.00 1.50 -13.98
CA ALA A 166 -15.00 1.22 -15.00
C ALA A 166 -14.88 -0.30 -15.27
N ALA A 167 -14.80 -1.11 -14.21
CA ALA A 167 -14.78 -2.56 -14.34
C ALA A 167 -16.05 -3.10 -15.05
N ALA A 168 -17.23 -2.55 -14.76
CA ALA A 168 -18.48 -2.96 -15.42
C ALA A 168 -18.43 -2.74 -16.93
N SER A 169 -17.80 -1.67 -17.41
CA SER A 169 -17.67 -1.39 -18.85
C SER A 169 -16.69 -2.32 -19.58
N GLN A 170 -15.81 -2.96 -18.82
CA GLN A 170 -14.75 -3.84 -19.35
C GLN A 170 -15.11 -5.34 -19.30
N HIS A 171 -16.23 -5.70 -18.68
CA HIS A 171 -16.67 -7.07 -18.50
C HIS A 171 -17.95 -7.35 -19.27
N ALA A 172 -18.20 -8.64 -19.55
CA ALA A 172 -19.44 -9.08 -20.19
C ALA A 172 -20.68 -8.73 -19.35
N PRO A 173 -21.81 -8.41 -19.98
CA PRO A 173 -23.08 -8.15 -19.28
C PRO A 173 -23.41 -9.26 -18.28
N GLY A 174 -23.82 -8.86 -17.07
CA GLY A 174 -24.18 -9.80 -16.00
C GLY A 174 -22.99 -10.34 -15.15
N ALA A 175 -21.74 -10.11 -15.54
CA ALA A 175 -20.58 -10.49 -14.71
C ALA A 175 -20.59 -9.70 -13.38
N LEU A 176 -20.86 -8.40 -13.44
CA LEU A 176 -20.96 -7.54 -12.25
C LEU A 176 -22.11 -7.97 -11.31
N LEU A 177 -23.27 -8.37 -11.85
CA LEU A 177 -24.39 -8.85 -11.04
C LEU A 177 -24.02 -10.12 -10.27
N ARG A 178 -23.31 -11.06 -10.92
CA ARG A 178 -22.84 -12.29 -10.27
C ARG A 178 -21.80 -12.00 -9.18
N SER A 179 -20.82 -11.14 -9.45
CA SER A 179 -19.79 -10.77 -8.46
C SER A 179 -20.40 -10.01 -7.28
N THR A 180 -21.33 -9.07 -7.53
CA THR A 180 -22.05 -8.35 -6.47
C THR A 180 -22.90 -9.30 -5.62
N GLY A 181 -23.63 -10.21 -6.23
CA GLY A 181 -24.41 -11.22 -5.50
C GLY A 181 -23.51 -12.11 -4.62
N THR A 182 -22.38 -12.54 -5.14
CA THR A 182 -21.39 -13.30 -4.36
C THR A 182 -20.82 -12.48 -3.20
N ALA A 183 -20.50 -11.21 -3.41
CA ALA A 183 -19.97 -10.32 -2.37
C ALA A 183 -20.99 -10.05 -1.24
N ILE A 184 -22.28 -9.86 -1.59
CA ILE A 184 -23.35 -9.69 -0.60
C ILE A 184 -23.53 -10.97 0.22
N ALA A 185 -23.57 -12.14 -0.43
CA ALA A 185 -23.66 -13.43 0.26
C ALA A 185 -22.45 -13.68 1.17
N ALA A 186 -21.24 -13.36 0.71
CA ALA A 186 -20.01 -13.46 1.50
C ALA A 186 -20.08 -12.58 2.76
N ARG A 187 -20.54 -11.34 2.63
CA ARG A 187 -20.70 -10.41 3.77
C ARG A 187 -21.74 -10.94 4.77
N ALA A 188 -22.85 -11.49 4.30
CA ALA A 188 -23.85 -12.08 5.17
C ALA A 188 -23.32 -13.30 5.95
N LEU A 189 -22.51 -14.14 5.31
CA LEU A 189 -21.86 -15.28 5.96
C LEU A 189 -20.85 -14.79 7.03
N ALA A 190 -20.03 -13.80 6.69
CA ALA A 190 -19.07 -13.21 7.63
C ALA A 190 -19.80 -12.60 8.86
N ALA A 191 -20.88 -11.86 8.65
CA ALA A 191 -21.71 -11.30 9.72
C ALA A 191 -22.36 -12.38 10.62
N ALA A 192 -22.60 -13.58 10.06
CA ALA A 192 -23.07 -14.73 10.83
C ALA A 192 -21.93 -15.54 11.48
N GLY A 193 -20.70 -15.03 11.52
CA GLY A 193 -19.52 -15.70 12.08
C GLY A 193 -19.04 -16.91 11.26
N ARG A 194 -19.50 -17.05 10.01
CA ARG A 194 -19.10 -18.13 9.10
C ARG A 194 -17.98 -17.67 8.18
N ARG A 195 -17.15 -18.63 7.77
CA ARG A 195 -16.08 -18.35 6.78
C ARG A 195 -16.72 -17.95 5.44
N GLU A 196 -16.29 -16.79 4.91
CA GLU A 196 -16.74 -16.35 3.60
C GLU A 196 -16.07 -17.14 2.46
N PRO A 197 -16.71 -17.24 1.29
CA PRO A 197 -16.11 -17.83 0.12
C PRO A 197 -14.92 -17.00 -0.38
N MET A 198 -13.90 -17.70 -0.85
CA MET A 198 -12.73 -17.10 -1.49
C MET A 198 -12.92 -17.10 -3.00
N VAL A 199 -12.38 -16.05 -3.65
CA VAL A 199 -12.29 -15.94 -5.12
C VAL A 199 -10.83 -15.72 -5.50
N PRO A 200 -10.40 -16.09 -6.72
CA PRO A 200 -9.09 -15.72 -7.21
C PRO A 200 -8.94 -14.19 -7.24
N LEU A 201 -7.78 -13.67 -6.83
CA LEU A 201 -7.50 -12.24 -6.93
C LEU A 201 -7.31 -11.83 -8.39
N VAL A 202 -6.49 -12.58 -9.13
CA VAL A 202 -6.25 -12.38 -10.57
C VAL A 202 -6.58 -13.65 -11.34
N GLY A 203 -6.94 -13.49 -12.61
CA GLY A 203 -7.21 -14.60 -13.51
C GLY A 203 -7.52 -14.13 -14.92
N PRO A 204 -7.70 -15.07 -15.87
CA PRO A 204 -7.92 -14.73 -17.26
C PRO A 204 -9.23 -13.95 -17.46
N PRO A 205 -9.36 -13.20 -18.56
CA PRO A 205 -10.56 -12.44 -18.89
C PRO A 205 -11.82 -13.30 -18.84
N GLY A 206 -12.87 -12.77 -18.17
CA GLY A 206 -14.14 -13.47 -18.01
C GLY A 206 -14.20 -14.54 -16.92
N SER A 207 -13.10 -14.80 -16.22
CA SER A 207 -13.08 -15.69 -15.04
C SER A 207 -13.83 -15.08 -13.85
N ARG A 208 -13.87 -15.81 -12.72
CA ARG A 208 -14.43 -15.32 -11.44
C ARG A 208 -13.43 -14.51 -10.62
N ALA A 209 -12.23 -14.28 -11.14
CA ALA A 209 -11.23 -13.48 -10.46
C ALA A 209 -11.71 -12.04 -10.31
N LEU A 210 -11.24 -11.39 -9.22
CA LEU A 210 -11.60 -10.00 -8.94
C LEU A 210 -11.00 -9.06 -10.00
N LEU A 211 -9.75 -9.31 -10.40
CA LEU A 211 -9.03 -8.61 -11.45
C LEU A 211 -8.85 -9.57 -12.64
N SER A 212 -9.79 -9.53 -13.58
CA SER A 212 -9.85 -10.45 -14.74
C SER A 212 -9.77 -9.70 -16.07
N LEU A 213 -8.89 -8.72 -16.14
CA LEU A 213 -8.57 -7.99 -17.36
C LEU A 213 -7.42 -8.66 -18.12
N ASP A 214 -7.38 -8.43 -19.42
CA ASP A 214 -6.31 -8.96 -20.25
C ASP A 214 -4.93 -8.47 -19.79
N GLY A 215 -3.97 -9.40 -19.64
CA GLY A 215 -2.62 -9.14 -19.15
C GLY A 215 -2.48 -8.97 -17.62
N TYR A 216 -3.58 -8.85 -16.85
CA TYR A 216 -3.50 -8.58 -15.41
C TYR A 216 -3.00 -9.77 -14.60
N GLU A 217 -3.38 -10.98 -14.96
CA GLU A 217 -2.88 -12.20 -14.31
C GLU A 217 -1.35 -12.31 -14.45
N GLU A 218 -0.83 -12.13 -15.67
CA GLU A 218 0.60 -12.13 -15.92
C GLU A 218 1.31 -10.98 -15.22
N ALA A 219 0.74 -9.77 -15.29
CA ALA A 219 1.34 -8.58 -14.69
C ALA A 219 1.45 -8.71 -13.17
N TYR A 220 0.40 -9.20 -12.48
CA TYR A 220 0.43 -9.39 -11.04
C TYR A 220 1.36 -10.53 -10.62
N THR A 221 1.26 -11.69 -11.29
CA THR A 221 2.07 -12.86 -10.97
C THR A 221 3.56 -12.62 -11.21
N SER A 222 3.93 -11.73 -12.14
CA SER A 222 5.34 -11.38 -12.41
C SER A 222 6.01 -10.61 -11.24
N VAL A 223 5.22 -9.97 -10.37
CA VAL A 223 5.71 -9.26 -9.18
C VAL A 223 5.41 -10.00 -7.88
N ALA A 224 4.61 -11.07 -7.93
CA ALA A 224 4.21 -11.86 -6.77
C ALA A 224 5.40 -12.63 -6.18
N GLY A 225 5.54 -12.55 -4.86
CA GLY A 225 6.55 -13.29 -4.12
C GLY A 225 6.03 -14.59 -3.49
N PRO A 226 6.90 -15.33 -2.79
CA PRO A 226 6.56 -16.63 -2.19
C PRO A 226 5.42 -16.64 -1.17
N THR A 227 5.17 -15.51 -0.50
CA THR A 227 4.11 -15.42 0.53
C THR A 227 2.76 -15.01 -0.04
N TRP A 228 2.74 -14.54 -1.28
CA TRP A 228 1.51 -14.14 -1.96
C TRP A 228 0.61 -15.33 -2.28
N ARG A 229 -0.71 -15.10 -2.24
CA ARG A 229 -1.72 -16.10 -2.60
C ARG A 229 -2.73 -15.51 -3.57
N ASN A 230 -2.99 -16.23 -4.66
CA ASN A 230 -4.03 -15.83 -5.62
C ASN A 230 -5.44 -16.18 -5.08
N GLU A 231 -5.77 -15.61 -3.93
CA GLU A 231 -7.10 -15.74 -3.33
C GLU A 231 -7.43 -14.52 -2.48
N ILE A 232 -8.72 -14.17 -2.42
CA ILE A 232 -9.23 -13.06 -1.61
C ILE A 232 -10.66 -13.33 -1.18
N GLY A 233 -11.06 -12.86 -0.01
CA GLY A 233 -12.43 -12.95 0.47
C GLY A 233 -13.39 -12.23 -0.47
N ALA A 234 -14.49 -12.88 -0.85
CA ALA A 234 -15.44 -12.35 -1.83
C ALA A 234 -16.20 -11.10 -1.34
N SER A 235 -16.23 -10.84 -0.04
CA SER A 235 -16.83 -9.62 0.56
C SER A 235 -16.19 -8.33 0.09
N ILE A 236 -14.96 -8.38 -0.41
CA ILE A 236 -14.21 -7.22 -0.92
C ILE A 236 -15.01 -6.40 -1.95
N GLY A 237 -15.85 -7.05 -2.75
CA GLY A 237 -16.69 -6.35 -3.73
C GLY A 237 -17.65 -5.35 -3.11
N THR A 238 -18.09 -5.57 -1.86
CA THR A 238 -18.92 -4.61 -1.09
C THR A 238 -18.07 -3.55 -0.40
N GLU A 239 -16.89 -3.91 0.11
CA GLU A 239 -15.97 -3.01 0.79
C GLU A 239 -15.42 -1.94 -0.17
N LEU A 240 -15.00 -2.34 -1.37
CA LEU A 240 -14.49 -1.41 -2.39
C LEU A 240 -15.53 -0.36 -2.79
N GLY A 241 -16.81 -0.72 -2.88
CA GLY A 241 -17.88 0.21 -3.25
C GLY A 241 -18.07 1.36 -2.26
N SER A 242 -17.73 1.16 -0.98
CA SER A 242 -17.76 2.16 0.08
C SER A 242 -16.44 2.92 0.25
N PHE A 243 -15.35 2.42 -0.29
CA PHE A 243 -14.02 3.00 -0.16
C PHE A 243 -13.84 4.20 -1.10
N ARG A 244 -13.88 5.42 -0.54
CA ARG A 244 -13.88 6.67 -1.32
C ARG A 244 -12.98 7.76 -0.73
N PRO A 245 -11.66 7.56 -0.62
CA PRO A 245 -10.71 8.55 -0.09
C PRO A 245 -10.77 9.91 -0.80
N ALA A 246 -11.11 9.92 -2.10
CA ALA A 246 -11.24 11.15 -2.88
C ALA A 246 -12.21 12.18 -2.26
N LYS A 247 -13.20 11.75 -1.46
CA LYS A 247 -14.13 12.66 -0.80
C LYS A 247 -13.45 13.60 0.21
N ASN A 248 -12.36 13.13 0.79
CA ASN A 248 -11.62 13.82 1.85
C ASN A 248 -10.25 14.33 1.35
N ALA A 249 -10.00 14.29 0.03
CA ALA A 249 -8.70 14.66 -0.54
C ALA A 249 -8.29 16.11 -0.19
N ALA A 250 -9.25 17.02 -0.04
CA ALA A 250 -8.99 18.40 0.34
C ALA A 250 -8.38 18.55 1.75
N ASP A 251 -8.56 17.59 2.62
CA ASP A 251 -8.00 17.62 3.98
C ASP A 251 -6.46 17.41 3.96
N LEU A 252 -5.91 16.91 2.85
CA LEU A 252 -4.47 16.71 2.65
C LEU A 252 -3.71 17.96 2.23
N VAL A 253 -4.39 19.08 2.01
CA VAL A 253 -3.76 20.31 1.47
C VAL A 253 -2.58 20.85 2.29
N VAL A 254 -2.49 20.46 3.56
CA VAL A 254 -1.41 20.87 4.49
C VAL A 254 -0.24 19.89 4.53
N VAL A 255 -0.39 18.71 3.91
CA VAL A 255 0.65 17.67 3.86
C VAL A 255 1.18 17.58 2.44
N PRO A 256 2.49 17.76 2.21
CA PRO A 256 3.09 17.51 0.90
C PRO A 256 2.66 16.15 0.35
N THR A 257 1.94 16.16 -0.75
CA THR A 257 1.35 14.94 -1.32
C THR A 257 1.75 14.80 -2.78
N PHE A 258 2.12 13.58 -3.19
CA PHE A 258 2.55 13.25 -4.53
C PHE A 258 1.73 12.09 -5.10
N PHE A 259 1.10 12.32 -6.25
CA PHE A 259 0.35 11.32 -7.00
C PHE A 259 1.13 10.86 -8.23
N GLN A 260 1.27 9.56 -8.37
CA GLN A 260 1.82 8.89 -9.55
C GLN A 260 0.69 8.18 -10.27
N ILE A 261 0.29 8.69 -11.43
CA ILE A 261 -0.91 8.24 -12.17
C ILE A 261 -0.47 7.55 -13.46
N ALA A 262 -0.90 6.30 -13.65
CA ALA A 262 -0.78 5.61 -14.92
C ALA A 262 -1.96 5.99 -15.83
N ASP A 263 -1.69 6.55 -17.00
CA ASP A 263 -2.72 7.14 -17.88
C ASP A 263 -3.69 6.11 -18.47
N LEU A 264 -3.25 4.86 -18.57
CA LEU A 264 -4.02 3.75 -19.12
C LEU A 264 -4.52 2.78 -18.04
N ASP A 265 -4.52 3.22 -16.77
CA ASP A 265 -4.93 2.38 -15.63
C ASP A 265 -6.40 1.96 -15.75
N ARG A 266 -6.60 0.64 -15.88
CA ARG A 266 -7.92 0.04 -16.02
C ARG A 266 -8.55 -0.40 -14.70
N SER A 267 -7.78 -0.36 -13.60
CA SER A 267 -8.24 -0.76 -12.26
C SER A 267 -8.53 0.43 -11.34
N ALA A 268 -7.64 1.43 -11.34
CA ALA A 268 -7.78 2.64 -10.55
C ALA A 268 -7.92 3.84 -11.52
N PRO A 269 -9.15 4.28 -11.85
CA PRO A 269 -9.40 5.24 -12.93
C PRO A 269 -8.58 6.51 -12.80
N PRO A 270 -7.73 6.86 -13.79
CA PRO A 270 -6.78 7.97 -13.71
C PRO A 270 -7.46 9.33 -13.56
N ASP A 271 -8.64 9.52 -14.13
CA ASP A 271 -9.41 10.75 -14.02
C ASP A 271 -9.89 11.02 -12.59
N THR A 272 -10.23 10.00 -11.84
CA THR A 272 -10.60 10.14 -10.42
C THR A 272 -9.40 10.42 -9.54
N ALA A 273 -8.25 9.79 -9.83
CA ALA A 273 -6.99 10.08 -9.17
C ALA A 273 -6.53 11.52 -9.42
N ALA A 274 -6.62 12.01 -10.67
CA ALA A 274 -6.28 13.38 -11.02
C ALA A 274 -7.18 14.42 -10.31
N LYS A 275 -8.49 14.16 -10.21
CA LYS A 275 -9.43 15.02 -9.46
C LYS A 275 -9.12 15.06 -7.98
N ALA A 276 -8.77 13.90 -7.38
CA ALA A 276 -8.37 13.82 -5.97
C ALA A 276 -7.04 14.57 -5.73
N ALA A 277 -6.07 14.41 -6.62
CA ALA A 277 -4.80 15.13 -6.56
C ALA A 277 -4.99 16.66 -6.65
N PHE A 278 -5.86 17.12 -7.54
CA PHE A 278 -6.21 18.54 -7.63
C PHE A 278 -6.84 19.07 -6.33
N ALA A 279 -7.78 18.32 -5.74
CA ALA A 279 -8.42 18.69 -4.49
C ALA A 279 -7.40 18.75 -3.33
N ALA A 280 -6.44 17.82 -3.29
CA ALA A 280 -5.35 17.78 -2.30
C ALA A 280 -4.24 18.83 -2.56
N ARG A 281 -4.27 19.56 -3.67
CA ARG A 281 -3.17 20.42 -4.17
C ARG A 281 -1.85 19.66 -4.26
N ALA A 282 -1.93 18.38 -4.64
CA ALA A 282 -0.80 17.48 -4.72
C ALA A 282 0.06 17.75 -5.97
N GLU A 283 1.35 17.39 -5.89
CA GLU A 283 2.15 17.22 -7.09
C GLU A 283 1.69 15.98 -7.85
N VAL A 284 1.76 16.01 -9.18
CA VAL A 284 1.31 14.91 -10.04
C VAL A 284 2.39 14.58 -11.06
N ARG A 285 2.58 13.30 -11.32
CA ARG A 285 3.28 12.79 -12.49
C ARG A 285 2.43 11.74 -13.18
N HIS A 286 2.31 11.90 -14.49
CA HIS A 286 1.62 10.96 -15.37
C HIS A 286 2.63 10.05 -16.06
N TYR A 287 2.24 8.77 -16.22
CA TYR A 287 3.05 7.73 -16.84
C TYR A 287 2.24 7.04 -17.94
N PRO A 288 2.82 6.86 -19.15
CA PRO A 288 2.13 6.22 -20.27
C PRO A 288 2.12 4.69 -20.09
N GLY A 289 1.28 4.17 -19.20
CA GLY A 289 1.19 2.74 -18.85
C GLY A 289 -0.10 2.41 -18.14
N ASP A 290 -0.30 1.11 -17.87
CA ASP A 290 -1.38 0.55 -17.07
C ASP A 290 -0.95 0.36 -15.61
N HIS A 291 -1.82 -0.13 -14.77
CA HIS A 291 -1.72 -0.26 -13.31
C HIS A 291 -0.38 -0.82 -12.81
N PHE A 292 0.14 -1.85 -13.46
CA PHE A 292 1.36 -2.54 -13.03
C PHE A 292 2.65 -1.98 -13.65
N ASP A 293 2.58 -1.01 -14.56
CA ASP A 293 3.76 -0.53 -15.28
C ASP A 293 4.72 0.33 -14.43
N LEU A 294 4.31 0.69 -13.21
CA LEU A 294 5.15 1.40 -12.25
C LEU A 294 5.93 0.45 -11.32
N PHE A 295 5.71 -0.86 -11.38
CA PHE A 295 6.43 -1.84 -10.56
C PHE A 295 7.78 -2.25 -11.18
N ALA A 296 8.65 -2.85 -10.35
CA ALA A 296 9.98 -3.28 -10.77
C ALA A 296 9.94 -4.20 -11.99
N GLY A 297 10.90 -4.01 -12.90
CA GLY A 297 10.94 -4.73 -14.18
C GLY A 297 9.98 -4.22 -15.26
N ARG A 298 9.19 -3.18 -14.98
CA ARG A 298 8.27 -2.55 -15.93
C ARG A 298 8.76 -1.18 -16.40
N ALA A 299 8.22 -0.73 -17.54
CA ALA A 299 8.74 0.40 -18.31
C ALA A 299 8.80 1.75 -17.55
N CYS A 300 7.93 1.97 -16.55
CA CYS A 300 7.83 3.24 -15.85
C CYS A 300 8.50 3.25 -14.48
N HIS A 301 8.97 2.09 -13.98
CA HIS A 301 9.47 1.93 -12.60
C HIS A 301 10.56 2.91 -12.23
N GLU A 302 11.68 2.92 -12.98
CA GLU A 302 12.84 3.77 -12.67
C GLU A 302 12.47 5.26 -12.62
N ARG A 303 11.61 5.70 -13.54
CA ARG A 303 11.13 7.08 -13.55
C ARG A 303 10.22 7.38 -12.37
N ALA A 304 9.34 6.43 -12.02
CA ALA A 304 8.44 6.58 -10.88
C ALA A 304 9.22 6.69 -9.56
N VAL A 305 10.20 5.82 -9.34
CA VAL A 305 11.10 5.87 -8.18
C VAL A 305 11.90 7.16 -8.16
N GLY A 306 12.52 7.54 -9.27
CA GLY A 306 13.31 8.78 -9.38
C GLY A 306 12.49 10.03 -9.05
N HIS A 307 11.25 10.11 -9.54
CA HIS A 307 10.35 11.23 -9.22
C HIS A 307 9.93 11.23 -7.73
N ALA A 308 9.68 10.06 -7.14
CA ALA A 308 9.34 9.95 -5.73
C ALA A 308 10.51 10.42 -4.84
N VAL A 309 11.74 9.98 -5.13
CA VAL A 309 12.95 10.42 -4.42
C VAL A 309 13.17 11.94 -4.60
N HIS A 310 12.98 12.46 -5.82
CA HIS A 310 13.09 13.90 -6.07
C HIS A 310 12.07 14.71 -5.26
N PHE A 311 10.83 14.25 -5.20
CA PHE A 311 9.78 14.86 -4.39
C PHE A 311 10.18 14.89 -2.91
N LEU A 312 10.64 13.76 -2.35
CA LEU A 312 11.04 13.67 -0.95
C LEU A 312 12.20 14.61 -0.63
N ARG A 313 13.23 14.69 -1.48
CA ARG A 313 14.36 15.61 -1.27
C ARG A 313 13.97 17.09 -1.21
N ARG A 314 12.86 17.47 -1.83
CA ARG A 314 12.33 18.84 -1.80
C ARG A 314 11.49 19.15 -0.59
N HIS A 315 10.74 18.18 -0.08
CA HIS A 315 9.75 18.38 0.97
C HIS A 315 10.17 17.83 2.34
N VAL A 316 11.05 16.84 2.34
CA VAL A 316 11.53 16.13 3.55
C VAL A 316 13.06 15.94 3.41
N PRO A 317 13.85 17.04 3.41
CA PRO A 317 15.29 17.00 3.21
C PRO A 317 16.06 16.27 4.34
#